data_ae424292d4337609da0958825ab651b2
#
_entry.id   ae424292d4337609da0958825ab651b2
#
_cell.length_a   1.000
_cell.length_b   1.000
_cell.length_c   1.000
_cell.angle_alpha   90.00
_cell.angle_beta   90.00
_cell.angle_gamma   90.00
#
_symmetry.space_group_name_H-M   'P 1'
#
loop_
_entity.id
_entity.type
_entity.pdbx_description
1 polymer ?
#
loop_
_entity_poly.entity_id
_entity_poly.type
_entity_poly.pdbx_seq_one_letter_code
_entity_poly.pdbx_strand_id
1 'polypeptide(L)'
;QEAIVNMARYMFRFMEEREVKALLVACNTISCVLDRCADVVSCPVFSAVQAGAEAAARLEAGKVGVISTVFTHNSRIYPQKIQERSPRKVVVLSCGCPDLARLVEHSLGDPAGMAEVEENLRQELDHMVLEDRVECCVLGCTHYPLVADSIHRLYPGLPLIDPAEEMARALKEYLRREGLGNPGTKPGGLTVHTTGSVAEYALRARQVGLERVTGVEYYPPMDIL
;
A
#
# COMPACT_ATOMS: atom_id res chain seq x y z
N GLN A 1 -17.23 -2.55 -7.17
CA GLN A 1 -16.90 -1.49 -6.21
C GLN A 1 -17.65 -1.70 -4.90
N GLU A 2 -18.94 -2.04 -4.90
CA GLU A 2 -19.75 -2.25 -3.69
C GLU A 2 -19.20 -3.36 -2.79
N ALA A 3 -18.77 -4.48 -3.36
CA ALA A 3 -18.15 -5.58 -2.61
C ALA A 3 -16.89 -5.13 -1.85
N ILE A 4 -16.07 -4.25 -2.44
CA ILE A 4 -14.87 -3.70 -1.79
C ILE A 4 -15.28 -2.82 -0.60
N VAL A 5 -16.29 -1.98 -0.75
CA VAL A 5 -16.81 -1.12 0.32
C VAL A 5 -17.33 -1.97 1.48
N ASN A 6 -18.14 -2.98 1.19
CA ASN A 6 -18.72 -3.86 2.21
C ASN A 6 -17.64 -4.64 2.97
N MET A 7 -16.65 -5.18 2.26
CA MET A 7 -15.50 -5.85 2.86
C MET A 7 -14.69 -4.89 3.75
N ALA A 8 -14.42 -3.66 3.28
CA ALA A 8 -13.71 -2.67 4.05
C ALA A 8 -14.48 -2.30 5.33
N ARG A 9 -15.78 -2.04 5.22
CA ARG A 9 -16.64 -1.76 6.39
C ARG A 9 -16.64 -2.88 7.42
N TYR A 10 -16.64 -4.14 6.96
CA TYR A 10 -16.56 -5.30 7.83
C TYR A 10 -15.24 -5.32 8.62
N MET A 11 -14.10 -5.14 7.94
CA MET A 11 -12.79 -5.08 8.59
C MET A 11 -12.65 -3.86 9.52
N PHE A 12 -13.22 -2.72 9.14
CA PHE A 12 -13.13 -1.50 9.95
C PHE A 12 -13.96 -1.63 11.25
N ARG A 13 -15.15 -2.26 11.20
CA ARG A 13 -15.91 -2.59 12.41
C ARG A 13 -15.13 -3.48 13.35
N PHE A 14 -14.45 -4.49 12.82
CA PHE A 14 -13.55 -5.33 13.61
C PHE A 14 -12.48 -4.52 14.36
N MET A 15 -11.93 -3.49 13.73
CA MET A 15 -10.95 -2.59 14.37
C MET A 15 -11.61 -1.64 15.38
N GLU A 16 -12.81 -1.12 15.09
CA GLU A 16 -13.57 -0.27 16.01
C GLU A 16 -13.91 -1.01 17.30
N GLU A 17 -14.35 -2.27 17.21
CA GLU A 17 -14.63 -3.13 18.39
C GLU A 17 -13.40 -3.36 19.29
N ARG A 18 -12.19 -3.11 18.75
CA ARG A 18 -10.91 -3.22 19.47
C ARG A 18 -10.38 -1.90 19.98
N GLU A 19 -11.16 -0.84 19.84
CA GLU A 19 -10.84 0.50 20.35
C GLU A 19 -9.41 0.94 19.94
N VAL A 20 -9.04 0.71 18.66
CA VAL A 20 -7.71 1.04 18.15
C VAL A 20 -7.46 2.54 18.19
N LYS A 21 -6.26 2.96 18.54
CA LYS A 21 -5.87 4.38 18.59
C LYS A 21 -5.84 5.05 17.21
N ALA A 22 -5.61 4.26 16.16
CA ALA A 22 -5.56 4.70 14.78
C ALA A 22 -5.69 3.50 13.84
N LEU A 23 -6.23 3.73 12.64
CA LEU A 23 -6.37 2.74 11.58
C LEU A 23 -5.47 3.12 10.40
N LEU A 24 -4.57 2.21 9.98
CA LEU A 24 -3.77 2.37 8.78
C LEU A 24 -4.35 1.48 7.67
N VAL A 25 -4.80 2.10 6.60
CA VAL A 25 -5.31 1.41 5.40
C VAL A 25 -4.20 1.31 4.37
N ALA A 26 -3.39 0.24 4.49
CA ALA A 26 -2.25 0.00 3.61
C ALA A 26 -2.67 -0.40 2.19
N CYS A 27 -3.84 -1.03 2.04
CA CYS A 27 -4.37 -1.43 0.73
C CYS A 27 -4.79 -0.22 -0.10
N ASN A 28 -4.10 -0.01 -1.24
CA ASN A 28 -4.42 1.10 -2.15
C ASN A 28 -5.83 0.96 -2.76
N THR A 29 -6.26 -0.26 -3.07
CA THR A 29 -7.60 -0.53 -3.58
C THR A 29 -8.70 -0.12 -2.59
N ILE A 30 -8.55 -0.44 -1.30
CA ILE A 30 -9.48 0.02 -0.25
C ILE A 30 -9.37 1.54 -0.06
N SER A 31 -8.17 2.09 -0.13
CA SER A 31 -7.95 3.53 -0.04
C SER A 31 -8.71 4.35 -1.10
N CYS A 32 -9.03 3.75 -2.27
CA CYS A 32 -9.84 4.39 -3.30
C CYS A 32 -11.31 4.59 -2.93
N VAL A 33 -11.81 3.88 -1.93
CA VAL A 33 -13.23 3.90 -1.51
C VAL A 33 -13.40 4.34 -0.05
N LEU A 34 -12.38 4.94 0.53
CA LEU A 34 -12.30 5.24 1.94
C LEU A 34 -13.42 6.18 2.42
N ASP A 35 -13.80 7.16 1.63
CA ASP A 35 -14.90 8.08 1.86
C ASP A 35 -16.27 7.40 2.02
N ARG A 36 -16.40 6.16 1.53
CA ARG A 36 -17.61 5.33 1.60
C ARG A 36 -17.60 4.31 2.74
N CYS A 37 -16.49 4.14 3.45
CA CYS A 37 -16.34 3.09 4.46
C CYS A 37 -15.68 3.54 5.77
N ALA A 38 -15.08 4.71 5.84
CA ALA A 38 -14.39 5.17 7.04
C ALA A 38 -15.35 5.69 8.14
N ASP A 39 -16.62 5.90 7.84
CA ASP A 39 -17.63 6.37 8.77
C ASP A 39 -17.96 5.38 9.90
N VAL A 40 -17.50 4.15 9.80
CA VAL A 40 -17.74 3.09 10.80
C VAL A 40 -16.67 3.03 11.89
N VAL A 41 -15.64 3.86 11.83
CA VAL A 41 -14.59 3.96 12.85
C VAL A 41 -14.52 5.36 13.42
N SER A 42 -14.28 5.45 14.73
CA SER A 42 -14.16 6.72 15.47
C SER A 42 -12.72 7.25 15.52
N CYS A 43 -11.74 6.38 15.29
CA CYS A 43 -10.33 6.75 15.33
C CYS A 43 -9.84 7.37 14.00
N PRO A 44 -8.72 8.11 14.01
CA PRO A 44 -8.09 8.60 12.79
C PRO A 44 -7.70 7.49 11.83
N VAL A 45 -7.97 7.72 10.54
CA VAL A 45 -7.65 6.79 9.44
C VAL A 45 -6.55 7.37 8.57
N PHE A 46 -5.48 6.61 8.38
CA PHE A 46 -4.36 6.94 7.50
C PHE A 46 -4.43 6.08 6.24
N SER A 47 -4.35 6.70 5.08
CA SER A 47 -4.53 6.07 3.78
C SER A 47 -3.23 5.98 3.00
N ALA A 48 -2.93 4.83 2.42
CA ALA A 48 -1.78 4.66 1.54
C ALA A 48 -1.82 5.61 0.33
N VAL A 49 -2.99 5.79 -0.29
CA VAL A 49 -3.14 6.72 -1.41
C VAL A 49 -2.85 8.16 -0.99
N GLN A 50 -3.35 8.60 0.16
CA GLN A 50 -3.08 9.94 0.65
C GLN A 50 -1.59 10.12 0.95
N ALA A 51 -0.99 9.19 1.67
CA ALA A 51 0.42 9.23 2.03
C ALA A 51 1.34 9.24 0.80
N GLY A 52 1.10 8.36 -0.16
CA GLY A 52 1.85 8.32 -1.42
C GLY A 52 1.70 9.58 -2.26
N ALA A 53 0.49 10.16 -2.31
CA ALA A 53 0.24 11.40 -3.04
C ALA A 53 0.95 12.60 -2.37
N GLU A 54 0.94 12.69 -1.05
CA GLU A 54 1.67 13.72 -0.30
C GLU A 54 3.18 13.61 -0.49
N ALA A 55 3.72 12.38 -0.48
CA ALA A 55 5.13 12.16 -0.72
C ALA A 55 5.54 12.57 -2.14
N ALA A 56 4.74 12.20 -3.15
CA ALA A 56 4.97 12.60 -4.54
C ALA A 56 4.93 14.13 -4.72
N ALA A 57 3.95 14.79 -4.11
CA ALA A 57 3.83 16.24 -4.20
C ALA A 57 5.01 16.99 -3.55
N ARG A 58 5.59 16.44 -2.47
CA ARG A 58 6.78 17.03 -1.80
C ARG A 58 8.05 16.98 -2.65
N LEU A 59 8.17 16.05 -3.57
CA LEU A 59 9.33 15.99 -4.49
C LEU A 59 9.30 17.08 -5.54
N GLU A 60 8.18 17.78 -5.70
CA GLU A 60 7.98 18.83 -6.70
C GLU A 60 8.35 18.42 -8.13
N ALA A 61 8.29 17.11 -8.42
CA ALA A 61 8.55 16.55 -9.74
C ALA A 61 7.54 17.08 -10.77
N GLY A 62 8.00 17.34 -11.96
CA GLY A 62 7.15 17.75 -13.07
C GLY A 62 6.35 16.60 -13.66
N LYS A 63 6.92 15.38 -13.60
CA LYS A 63 6.32 14.14 -14.07
C LYS A 63 6.42 13.05 -13.01
N VAL A 64 5.30 12.53 -12.57
CA VAL A 64 5.20 11.46 -11.56
C VAL A 64 4.61 10.21 -12.18
N GLY A 65 5.31 9.09 -12.05
CA GLY A 65 4.80 7.76 -12.37
C GLY A 65 3.99 7.17 -11.20
N VAL A 66 2.99 6.38 -11.52
CA VAL A 66 2.24 5.57 -10.53
C VAL A 66 2.00 4.20 -11.11
N ILE A 67 2.52 3.16 -10.48
CA ILE A 67 2.15 1.77 -10.78
C ILE A 67 1.18 1.27 -9.72
N SER A 68 0.10 0.62 -10.13
CA SER A 68 -0.94 0.20 -9.21
C SER A 68 -1.76 -0.96 -9.74
N THR A 69 -2.70 -1.48 -8.96
CA THR A 69 -3.69 -2.41 -9.48
C THR A 69 -4.58 -1.71 -10.52
N VAL A 70 -5.17 -2.49 -11.43
CA VAL A 70 -6.12 -1.97 -12.44
C VAL A 70 -7.26 -1.18 -11.81
N PHE A 71 -7.78 -1.63 -10.66
CA PHE A 71 -8.84 -0.90 -9.95
C PHE A 71 -8.35 0.48 -9.48
N THR A 72 -7.18 0.55 -8.84
CA THR A 72 -6.61 1.81 -8.36
C THR A 72 -6.30 2.77 -9.51
N HIS A 73 -5.75 2.26 -10.62
CA HIS A 73 -5.51 3.03 -11.84
C HIS A 73 -6.82 3.62 -12.40
N ASN A 74 -7.85 2.79 -12.58
CA ASN A 74 -9.13 3.20 -13.15
C ASN A 74 -9.89 4.20 -12.26
N SER A 75 -9.67 4.18 -10.95
CA SER A 75 -10.27 5.14 -10.01
C SER A 75 -9.78 6.57 -10.20
N ARG A 76 -8.64 6.77 -10.85
CA ARG A 76 -7.97 8.07 -11.03
C ARG A 76 -7.62 8.80 -9.74
N ILE A 77 -7.62 8.11 -8.60
CA ILE A 77 -7.43 8.72 -7.29
C ILE A 77 -6.03 9.34 -7.12
N TYR A 78 -4.97 8.65 -7.59
CA TYR A 78 -3.61 9.17 -7.49
C TYR A 78 -3.38 10.46 -8.30
N PRO A 79 -3.72 10.52 -9.61
CA PRO A 79 -3.66 11.77 -10.37
C PRO A 79 -4.38 12.93 -9.69
N GLN A 80 -5.59 12.69 -9.19
CA GLN A 80 -6.37 13.68 -8.46
C GLN A 80 -5.65 14.13 -7.19
N LYS A 81 -5.27 13.18 -6.31
CA LYS A 81 -4.69 13.50 -5.00
C LYS A 81 -3.30 14.12 -5.09
N ILE A 82 -2.47 13.73 -6.06
CA ILE A 82 -1.18 14.35 -6.31
C ILE A 82 -1.39 15.80 -6.77
N GLN A 83 -2.29 16.03 -7.73
CA GLN A 83 -2.54 17.40 -8.24
C GLN A 83 -3.12 18.31 -7.16
N GLU A 84 -4.05 17.82 -6.30
CA GLU A 84 -4.62 18.59 -5.19
C GLU A 84 -3.56 19.09 -4.19
N ARG A 85 -2.45 18.35 -4.04
CA ARG A 85 -1.39 18.63 -3.07
C ARG A 85 -0.17 19.32 -3.67
N SER A 86 -0.04 19.28 -4.99
CA SER A 86 1.11 19.88 -5.67
C SER A 86 0.93 21.39 -5.79
N PRO A 87 1.97 22.18 -5.49
CA PRO A 87 1.91 23.65 -5.59
C PRO A 87 1.82 24.15 -7.03
N ARG A 88 2.13 23.28 -7.98
CA ARG A 88 2.11 23.55 -9.43
C ARG A 88 1.48 22.39 -10.19
N LYS A 89 1.19 22.61 -11.47
CA LYS A 89 0.68 21.56 -12.35
C LYS A 89 1.73 20.45 -12.50
N VAL A 90 1.33 19.22 -12.25
CA VAL A 90 2.15 18.02 -12.40
C VAL A 90 1.52 17.08 -13.42
N VAL A 91 2.34 16.40 -14.21
CA VAL A 91 1.89 15.34 -15.11
C VAL A 91 1.99 14.02 -14.37
N VAL A 92 0.87 13.35 -14.17
CA VAL A 92 0.82 12.04 -13.52
C VAL A 92 0.52 10.97 -14.57
N LEU A 93 1.50 10.09 -14.76
CA LEU A 93 1.41 8.93 -15.65
C LEU A 93 1.11 7.70 -14.78
N SER A 94 -0.02 7.08 -15.02
CA SER A 94 -0.49 5.96 -14.18
C SER A 94 -0.63 4.70 -15.02
N CYS A 95 -0.05 3.60 -14.55
CA CYS A 95 -0.17 2.26 -15.11
C CYS A 95 -0.94 1.35 -14.16
N GLY A 96 -1.90 0.59 -14.71
CA GLY A 96 -2.64 -0.45 -13.99
C GLY A 96 -2.08 -1.83 -14.34
N CYS A 97 -1.29 -2.42 -13.45
CA CYS A 97 -0.60 -3.69 -13.68
C CYS A 97 -1.54 -4.87 -13.30
N PRO A 98 -2.06 -5.64 -14.27
CA PRO A 98 -3.06 -6.68 -13.99
C PRO A 98 -2.47 -7.88 -13.26
N ASP A 99 -1.24 -8.26 -13.56
CA ASP A 99 -0.62 -9.50 -13.09
C ASP A 99 0.47 -9.30 -12.05
N LEU A 100 1.07 -8.12 -11.97
CA LEU A 100 2.29 -7.88 -11.17
C LEU A 100 2.12 -8.28 -9.70
N ALA A 101 0.99 -7.96 -9.05
CA ALA A 101 0.78 -8.32 -7.64
C ALA A 101 0.76 -9.84 -7.44
N ARG A 102 0.10 -10.57 -8.34
CA ARG A 102 0.05 -12.04 -8.33
C ARG A 102 1.42 -12.65 -8.59
N LEU A 103 2.15 -12.14 -9.57
CA LEU A 103 3.51 -12.59 -9.87
C LEU A 103 4.44 -12.40 -8.68
N VAL A 104 4.43 -11.22 -8.06
CA VAL A 104 5.24 -10.95 -6.86
C VAL A 104 4.91 -11.93 -5.75
N GLU A 105 3.62 -12.16 -5.46
CA GLU A 105 3.20 -13.06 -4.39
C GLU A 105 3.65 -14.51 -4.61
N HIS A 106 3.63 -15.01 -5.86
CA HIS A 106 4.06 -16.36 -6.19
C HIS A 106 5.58 -16.52 -6.28
N SER A 107 6.30 -15.44 -6.54
CA SER A 107 7.75 -15.46 -6.77
C SER A 107 8.59 -15.21 -5.53
N LEU A 108 7.97 -14.97 -4.36
CA LEU A 108 8.69 -14.75 -3.11
C LEU A 108 9.56 -15.96 -2.75
N GLY A 109 10.89 -15.75 -2.78
CA GLY A 109 11.86 -16.80 -2.49
C GLY A 109 12.20 -17.74 -3.67
N ASP A 110 11.67 -17.47 -4.87
CA ASP A 110 11.97 -18.20 -6.10
C ASP A 110 12.72 -17.33 -7.12
N PRO A 111 14.01 -17.57 -7.37
CA PRO A 111 14.78 -16.81 -8.37
C PRO A 111 14.23 -16.91 -9.81
N ALA A 112 13.63 -18.04 -10.18
CA ALA A 112 13.05 -18.22 -11.52
C ALA A 112 11.79 -17.37 -11.68
N GLY A 113 10.92 -17.35 -10.67
CA GLY A 113 9.75 -16.48 -10.63
C GLY A 113 10.12 -15.00 -10.65
N MET A 114 11.24 -14.62 -10.04
CA MET A 114 11.71 -13.22 -10.07
C MET A 114 12.10 -12.75 -11.48
N ALA A 115 12.57 -13.64 -12.37
CA ALA A 115 12.82 -13.28 -13.76
C ALA A 115 11.52 -12.94 -14.51
N GLU A 116 10.42 -13.66 -14.23
CA GLU A 116 9.09 -13.35 -14.78
C GLU A 116 8.57 -12.00 -14.25
N VAL A 117 8.79 -11.71 -12.97
CA VAL A 117 8.46 -10.40 -12.38
C VAL A 117 9.22 -9.28 -13.09
N GLU A 118 10.52 -9.44 -13.32
CA GLU A 118 11.33 -8.41 -14.00
C GLU A 118 10.90 -8.19 -15.45
N GLU A 119 10.53 -9.24 -16.16
CA GLU A 119 9.98 -9.12 -17.51
C GLU A 119 8.64 -8.37 -17.52
N ASN A 120 7.75 -8.70 -16.58
CA ASN A 120 6.49 -7.97 -16.42
C ASN A 120 6.72 -6.49 -16.04
N LEU A 121 7.69 -6.21 -15.18
CA LEU A 121 8.05 -4.83 -14.82
C LEU A 121 8.51 -4.04 -16.04
N ARG A 122 9.29 -4.62 -16.98
CA ARG A 122 9.69 -3.94 -18.23
C ARG A 122 8.47 -3.62 -19.08
N GLN A 123 7.59 -4.60 -19.29
CA GLN A 123 6.38 -4.43 -20.10
C GLN A 123 5.49 -3.29 -19.57
N GLU A 124 5.40 -3.15 -18.25
CA GLU A 124 4.53 -2.15 -17.61
C GLU A 124 5.21 -0.77 -17.47
N LEU A 125 6.52 -0.71 -17.29
CA LEU A 125 7.21 0.53 -16.91
C LEU A 125 8.08 1.15 -18.01
N ASP A 126 8.56 0.39 -18.99
CA ASP A 126 9.55 0.92 -19.97
C ASP A 126 9.06 2.21 -20.63
N HIS A 127 7.84 2.23 -21.13
CA HIS A 127 7.29 3.42 -21.78
C HIS A 127 7.28 4.63 -20.82
N MET A 128 6.77 4.43 -19.62
CA MET A 128 6.63 5.51 -18.63
C MET A 128 7.99 6.03 -18.14
N VAL A 129 8.97 5.13 -17.97
CA VAL A 129 10.29 5.50 -17.43
C VAL A 129 11.24 5.96 -18.52
N LEU A 130 11.35 5.23 -19.65
CA LEU A 130 12.36 5.48 -20.68
C LEU A 130 11.91 6.51 -21.70
N GLU A 131 10.64 6.49 -22.11
CA GLU A 131 10.10 7.41 -23.13
C GLU A 131 9.51 8.66 -22.49
N ASP A 132 8.57 8.51 -21.57
CA ASP A 132 7.91 9.63 -20.89
C ASP A 132 8.80 10.31 -19.84
N ARG A 133 9.81 9.61 -19.32
CA ARG A 133 10.82 10.10 -18.37
C ARG A 133 10.21 10.66 -17.10
N VAL A 134 9.44 9.82 -16.38
CA VAL A 134 8.98 10.18 -15.04
C VAL A 134 10.17 10.40 -14.10
N GLU A 135 10.04 11.36 -13.22
CA GLU A 135 11.10 11.78 -12.30
C GLU A 135 11.07 11.02 -10.98
N CYS A 136 9.95 10.36 -10.67
CA CYS A 136 9.77 9.43 -9.55
C CYS A 136 8.59 8.50 -9.82
N CYS A 137 8.48 7.40 -9.07
CA CYS A 137 7.40 6.43 -9.23
C CYS A 137 6.79 6.04 -7.89
N VAL A 138 5.46 6.17 -7.76
CA VAL A 138 4.70 5.72 -6.59
C VAL A 138 4.37 4.24 -6.73
N LEU A 139 4.69 3.47 -5.69
CA LEU A 139 4.37 2.04 -5.57
C LEU A 139 2.93 1.89 -5.03
N GLY A 140 1.94 2.03 -5.91
CA GLY A 140 0.51 2.08 -5.60
C GLY A 140 -0.14 0.72 -5.32
N CYS A 141 0.63 -0.27 -4.86
CA CYS A 141 0.17 -1.57 -4.38
C CYS A 141 1.09 -2.07 -3.27
N THR A 142 0.54 -2.72 -2.25
CA THR A 142 1.30 -3.26 -1.10
C THR A 142 2.31 -4.34 -1.46
N HIS A 143 2.18 -4.97 -2.62
CA HIS A 143 3.13 -5.97 -3.11
C HIS A 143 4.38 -5.35 -3.74
N TYR A 144 4.28 -4.16 -4.31
CA TYR A 144 5.36 -3.60 -5.14
C TYR A 144 6.63 -3.18 -4.39
N PRO A 145 6.58 -2.75 -3.11
CA PRO A 145 7.80 -2.57 -2.33
C PRO A 145 8.66 -3.83 -2.19
N LEU A 146 8.05 -5.03 -2.26
CA LEU A 146 8.78 -6.31 -2.20
C LEU A 146 9.70 -6.54 -3.42
N VAL A 147 9.49 -5.82 -4.51
CA VAL A 147 10.30 -5.89 -5.74
C VAL A 147 10.98 -4.56 -6.07
N ALA A 148 11.09 -3.66 -5.09
CA ALA A 148 11.77 -2.38 -5.27
C ALA A 148 13.22 -2.54 -5.76
N ASP A 149 13.95 -3.54 -5.26
CA ASP A 149 15.31 -3.84 -5.71
C ASP A 149 15.35 -4.24 -7.20
N SER A 150 14.37 -4.98 -7.69
CA SER A 150 14.25 -5.30 -9.12
C SER A 150 13.96 -4.06 -9.94
N ILE A 151 13.09 -3.17 -9.48
CA ILE A 151 12.84 -1.89 -10.15
C ILE A 151 14.10 -1.04 -10.18
N HIS A 152 14.85 -0.94 -9.09
CA HIS A 152 16.11 -0.19 -9.05
C HIS A 152 17.19 -0.79 -9.98
N ARG A 153 17.23 -2.13 -10.13
CA ARG A 153 18.15 -2.76 -11.10
C ARG A 153 17.78 -2.44 -12.54
N LEU A 154 16.48 -2.43 -12.85
CA LEU A 154 15.99 -2.13 -14.21
C LEU A 154 16.08 -0.64 -14.54
N TYR A 155 15.83 0.22 -13.58
CA TYR A 155 15.80 1.69 -13.76
C TYR A 155 16.66 2.39 -12.71
N PRO A 156 18.00 2.32 -12.84
CA PRO A 156 18.90 2.93 -11.86
C PRO A 156 18.65 4.43 -11.72
N GLY A 157 18.53 4.89 -10.49
CA GLY A 157 18.31 6.30 -10.19
C GLY A 157 16.85 6.79 -10.24
N LEU A 158 15.88 5.93 -10.55
CA LEU A 158 14.46 6.26 -10.43
C LEU A 158 14.07 6.28 -8.93
N PRO A 159 13.69 7.43 -8.36
CA PRO A 159 13.19 7.50 -7.00
C PRO A 159 11.86 6.75 -6.89
N LEU A 160 11.79 5.82 -5.93
CA LEU A 160 10.56 5.10 -5.62
C LEU A 160 9.93 5.69 -4.37
N ILE A 161 8.62 5.79 -4.37
CA ILE A 161 7.81 6.25 -3.24
C ILE A 161 7.02 5.07 -2.72
N ASP A 162 7.38 4.59 -1.52
CA ASP A 162 6.59 3.61 -0.78
C ASP A 162 5.60 4.34 0.14
N PRO A 163 4.28 4.23 -0.11
CA PRO A 163 3.28 4.86 0.74
C PRO A 163 3.31 4.38 2.20
N ALA A 164 3.82 3.18 2.48
CA ALA A 164 3.84 2.62 3.83
C ALA A 164 4.80 3.39 4.74
N GLU A 165 5.96 3.83 4.24
CA GLU A 165 6.90 4.66 5.01
C GLU A 165 6.26 5.98 5.43
N GLU A 166 5.53 6.62 4.52
CA GLU A 166 4.85 7.89 4.79
C GLU A 166 3.71 7.72 5.78
N MET A 167 2.93 6.64 5.68
CA MET A 167 1.89 6.31 6.66
C MET A 167 2.49 6.09 8.05
N ALA A 168 3.58 5.34 8.15
CA ALA A 168 4.26 5.10 9.43
C ALA A 168 4.76 6.41 10.06
N ARG A 169 5.31 7.33 9.24
CA ARG A 169 5.74 8.65 9.68
C ARG A 169 4.57 9.50 10.18
N ALA A 170 3.47 9.53 9.43
CA ALA A 170 2.27 10.27 9.79
C ALA A 170 1.64 9.73 11.09
N LEU A 171 1.56 8.41 11.25
CA LEU A 171 1.09 7.78 12.49
C LEU A 171 1.98 8.14 13.67
N LYS A 172 3.29 8.03 13.52
CA LYS A 172 4.25 8.38 14.59
C LYS A 172 4.06 9.82 15.06
N GLU A 173 3.91 10.75 14.14
CA GLU A 173 3.70 12.17 14.46
C GLU A 173 2.34 12.39 15.14
N TYR A 174 1.28 11.74 14.66
CA TYR A 174 -0.04 11.77 15.30
C TYR A 174 0.03 11.28 16.75
N LEU A 175 0.58 10.08 16.97
CA LEU A 175 0.67 9.50 18.34
C LEU A 175 1.49 10.39 19.27
N ARG A 176 2.56 11.03 18.77
CA ARG A 176 3.37 11.98 19.56
C ARG A 176 2.57 13.23 19.92
N ARG A 177 1.89 13.84 18.96
CA ARG A 177 1.12 15.08 19.14
C ARG A 177 -0.03 14.90 20.13
N GLU A 178 -0.74 13.78 20.03
CA GLU A 178 -1.88 13.47 20.89
C GLU A 178 -1.50 12.81 22.22
N GLY A 179 -0.21 12.62 22.51
CA GLY A 179 0.23 11.98 23.75
C GLY A 179 -0.16 10.50 23.87
N LEU A 180 -0.44 9.83 22.74
CA LEU A 180 -0.91 8.45 22.67
C LEU A 180 0.21 7.42 22.53
N GLY A 181 1.48 7.85 22.61
CA GLY A 181 2.65 6.97 22.56
C GLY A 181 2.58 5.90 23.66
N ASN A 182 3.15 4.73 23.40
CA ASN A 182 3.29 3.69 24.41
C ASN A 182 4.36 4.11 25.44
N PRO A 183 4.02 4.30 26.73
CA PRO A 183 4.99 4.68 27.76
C PRO A 183 5.90 3.50 28.17
N GLY A 184 5.56 2.27 27.74
CA GLY A 184 6.34 1.08 28.10
C GLY A 184 7.67 0.99 27.35
N THR A 185 8.65 0.36 27.99
CA THR A 185 9.98 0.09 27.40
C THR A 185 10.03 -1.22 26.62
N LYS A 186 9.00 -2.07 26.76
CA LYS A 186 8.93 -3.35 26.03
C LYS A 186 8.44 -3.13 24.60
N PRO A 187 9.05 -3.78 23.60
CA PRO A 187 8.52 -3.79 22.24
C PRO A 187 7.09 -4.30 22.21
N GLY A 188 6.24 -3.69 21.40
CA GLY A 188 4.90 -4.18 21.15
C GLY A 188 4.92 -5.50 20.37
N GLY A 189 3.85 -6.30 20.50
CA GLY A 189 3.61 -7.48 19.67
C GLY A 189 2.85 -7.12 18.39
N LEU A 190 2.84 -8.04 17.43
CA LEU A 190 2.05 -7.98 16.21
C LEU A 190 1.14 -9.21 16.16
N THR A 191 -0.16 -9.01 16.34
CA THR A 191 -1.17 -10.04 16.11
C THR A 191 -1.79 -9.84 14.73
N VAL A 192 -1.85 -10.90 13.96
CA VAL A 192 -2.43 -10.91 12.62
C VAL A 192 -3.75 -11.64 12.66
N HIS A 193 -4.79 -11.01 12.11
CA HIS A 193 -6.09 -11.65 11.89
C HIS A 193 -6.27 -11.86 10.38
N THR A 194 -6.57 -13.09 9.98
CA THR A 194 -6.73 -13.46 8.57
C THR A 194 -8.04 -14.21 8.33
N THR A 195 -8.70 -13.92 7.22
CA THR A 195 -9.87 -14.67 6.74
C THR A 195 -9.47 -15.90 5.91
N GLY A 196 -8.18 -16.06 5.63
CA GLY A 196 -7.60 -17.19 4.90
C GLY A 196 -6.96 -18.23 5.83
N SER A 197 -6.09 -19.07 5.27
CA SER A 197 -5.36 -20.09 6.00
C SER A 197 -4.33 -19.47 6.95
N VAL A 198 -4.45 -19.77 8.25
CA VAL A 198 -3.49 -19.33 9.28
C VAL A 198 -2.07 -19.86 8.97
N ALA A 199 -1.97 -21.12 8.51
CA ALA A 199 -0.68 -21.75 8.21
C ALA A 199 0.01 -21.08 7.00
N GLU A 200 -0.74 -20.80 5.93
CA GLU A 200 -0.22 -20.09 4.76
C GLU A 200 0.22 -18.68 5.11
N TYR A 201 -0.59 -17.95 5.89
CA TYR A 201 -0.23 -16.60 6.29
C TYR A 201 1.05 -16.60 7.16
N ALA A 202 1.18 -17.52 8.11
CA ALA A 202 2.39 -17.65 8.93
C ALA A 202 3.64 -17.93 8.09
N LEU A 203 3.51 -18.73 7.03
CA LEU A 203 4.59 -18.98 6.07
C LEU A 203 4.96 -17.69 5.29
N ARG A 204 3.96 -17.00 4.73
CA ARG A 204 4.17 -15.74 3.99
C ARG A 204 4.77 -14.65 4.86
N ALA A 205 4.31 -14.49 6.09
CA ALA A 205 4.86 -13.55 7.05
C ALA A 205 6.38 -13.74 7.25
N ARG A 206 6.84 -14.98 7.34
CA ARG A 206 8.28 -15.30 7.43
C ARG A 206 9.03 -14.95 6.14
N GLN A 207 8.45 -15.24 4.97
CA GLN A 207 9.07 -14.94 3.67
C GLN A 207 9.30 -13.43 3.46
N VAL A 208 8.43 -12.59 4.00
CA VAL A 208 8.57 -11.12 3.93
C VAL A 208 9.27 -10.51 5.16
N GLY A 209 9.87 -11.33 6.03
CA GLY A 209 10.67 -10.86 7.16
C GLY A 209 9.87 -10.26 8.33
N LEU A 210 8.60 -10.63 8.50
CA LEU A 210 7.79 -10.20 9.64
C LEU A 210 8.15 -11.00 10.89
N GLU A 211 9.28 -10.68 11.50
CA GLU A 211 9.84 -11.42 12.65
C GLU A 211 9.07 -11.21 13.97
N ARG A 212 8.26 -10.16 14.08
CA ARG A 212 7.58 -9.78 15.33
C ARG A 212 6.14 -10.26 15.42
N VAL A 213 5.73 -11.19 14.56
CA VAL A 213 4.38 -11.77 14.63
C VAL A 213 4.29 -12.64 15.88
N THR A 214 3.49 -12.21 16.85
CA THR A 214 3.25 -12.91 18.12
C THR A 214 2.10 -13.90 18.04
N GLY A 215 1.22 -13.75 17.04
CA GLY A 215 0.11 -14.66 16.78
C GLY A 215 -0.51 -14.43 15.42
N VAL A 216 -1.00 -15.51 14.80
CA VAL A 216 -1.87 -15.46 13.62
C VAL A 216 -3.18 -16.13 13.98
N GLU A 217 -4.28 -15.41 13.88
CA GLU A 217 -5.60 -15.84 14.30
C GLU A 217 -6.56 -15.84 13.10
N TYR A 218 -7.41 -16.86 13.03
CA TYR A 218 -8.46 -16.91 12.04
C TYR A 218 -9.59 -15.93 12.43
N TYR A 219 -10.01 -15.13 11.47
CA TYR A 219 -11.20 -14.30 11.56
C TYR A 219 -12.17 -14.70 10.44
N PRO A 220 -13.42 -15.04 10.73
CA PRO A 220 -14.34 -15.52 9.71
C PRO A 220 -14.50 -14.47 8.59
N PRO A 221 -14.58 -14.89 7.31
CA PRO A 221 -14.89 -13.97 6.23
C PRO A 221 -16.32 -13.42 6.42
N MET A 222 -16.55 -12.24 5.84
CA MET A 222 -17.90 -11.69 5.73
C MET A 222 -18.74 -12.64 4.86
N ASP A 223 -19.93 -13.03 5.35
CA ASP A 223 -20.91 -13.73 4.54
C ASP A 223 -21.34 -12.79 3.40
N ILE A 224 -20.78 -13.01 2.21
CA ILE A 224 -21.18 -12.31 0.99
C ILE A 224 -22.40 -13.07 0.46
N LEU A 225 -23.58 -12.70 0.97
CA LEU A 225 -24.88 -13.10 0.36
C LEU A 225 -25.18 -12.23 -0.85
#